data_0511bb55e0253afdb30ae151b3dc0dd3
#
_entry.id   0511bb55e0253afdb30ae151b3dc0dd3
#
_cell.length_a   1.000
_cell.length_b   1.000
_cell.length_c   1.000
_cell.angle_alpha   90.00
_cell.angle_beta   90.00
_cell.angle_gamma   90.00
#
_symmetry.space_group_name_H-M   'P 1'
#
loop_
_entity.id
_entity.type
_entity.pdbx_description
1 polymer ?
#
loop_
_entity_poly.entity_id
_entity_poly.type
_entity_poly.pdbx_seq_one_letter_code
_entity_poly.pdbx_strand_id
1 'polypeptide(L)'
;MSDFDFIDHFGDNEEVKGEEQLADNEVVSSLNCAVVGIGGGGGKMAKAFLDIGFNKTLLVNTTAKDIPEGVDDKHVVLIPDADGIGKDVNLGKTIFADNGAVVEDALRTKLGSVDWLFVFAGGGGGTGSAAASLHGVFERYLKSVSAGGTVVYVISQPSAQESL
;
A
#
# COMPACT_ATOMS: atom_id res chain seq x y z
N MET A 1 -16.32 47.34 36.86
CA MET A 1 -16.68 47.08 35.48
C MET A 1 -15.52 46.43 34.81
N SER A 2 -15.50 45.16 34.94
CA SER A 2 -14.42 44.35 34.44
C SER A 2 -14.94 43.59 33.24
N ASP A 3 -14.43 43.98 32.11
CA ASP A 3 -14.58 43.20 30.89
C ASP A 3 -13.70 42.00 31.03
N PHE A 4 -14.35 40.86 31.19
CA PHE A 4 -13.70 39.57 31.13
C PHE A 4 -13.58 39.17 29.67
N ASP A 5 -12.46 39.54 29.06
CA ASP A 5 -12.04 38.95 27.79
C ASP A 5 -11.57 37.53 28.05
N PHE A 6 -12.54 36.61 28.08
CA PHE A 6 -12.32 35.19 28.03
C PHE A 6 -12.61 34.73 26.61
N ILE A 7 -11.84 35.21 25.67
CA ILE A 7 -11.95 34.81 24.29
C ILE A 7 -10.56 34.48 23.78
N ASP A 8 -10.51 33.37 23.09
CA ASP A 8 -9.49 32.92 22.14
C ASP A 8 -8.27 32.23 22.70
N HIS A 9 -8.51 31.06 23.26
CA HIS A 9 -7.49 30.00 23.23
C HIS A 9 -8.08 28.62 22.90
N PHE A 10 -9.07 28.59 22.01
CA PHE A 10 -9.54 27.34 21.37
C PHE A 10 -9.62 27.54 19.87
N GLY A 11 -8.48 27.59 19.24
CA GLY A 11 -8.41 27.84 17.81
C GLY A 11 -7.28 27.17 17.08
N ASP A 12 -6.70 26.10 17.60
CA ASP A 12 -5.91 25.19 16.78
C ASP A 12 -6.65 23.85 16.72
N ASN A 13 -7.74 23.83 15.97
CA ASN A 13 -8.17 22.61 15.33
C ASN A 13 -7.08 22.26 14.31
N GLU A 14 -6.10 21.50 14.74
CA GLU A 14 -5.42 20.62 13.80
C GLU A 14 -6.53 19.76 13.20
N GLU A 15 -6.95 20.13 11.98
CA GLU A 15 -7.69 19.23 11.14
C GLU A 15 -6.82 17.99 11.02
N VAL A 16 -7.20 16.95 11.77
CA VAL A 16 -6.76 15.60 11.48
C VAL A 16 -7.22 15.38 10.04
N LYS A 17 -6.29 15.53 9.09
CA LYS A 17 -6.52 15.16 7.70
C LYS A 17 -6.83 13.67 7.74
N GLY A 18 -8.11 13.35 7.76
CA GLY A 18 -8.58 11.98 7.58
C GLY A 18 -7.95 11.48 6.30
N GLU A 19 -7.35 10.31 6.33
CA GLU A 19 -6.80 9.69 5.13
C GLU A 19 -7.92 9.59 4.09
N GLU A 20 -7.80 10.35 3.02
CA GLU A 20 -8.82 10.40 1.97
C GLU A 20 -8.82 9.08 1.21
N GLN A 21 -9.99 8.46 1.14
CA GLN A 21 -10.17 7.24 0.35
C GLN A 21 -9.86 7.54 -1.13
N LEU A 22 -9.16 6.62 -1.77
CA LEU A 22 -8.85 6.74 -3.19
C LEU A 22 -10.13 6.78 -4.02
N ALA A 23 -10.14 7.63 -5.05
CA ALA A 23 -11.24 7.71 -5.99
C ALA A 23 -11.47 6.36 -6.69
N ASP A 24 -12.70 6.16 -7.18
CA ASP A 24 -13.01 5.01 -8.01
C ASP A 24 -12.16 4.99 -9.28
N ASN A 25 -11.98 3.79 -9.84
CA ASN A 25 -11.21 3.63 -11.06
C ASN A 25 -11.86 4.38 -12.22
N GLU A 26 -11.09 5.17 -12.96
CA GLU A 26 -11.56 5.85 -14.17
C GLU A 26 -11.82 4.85 -15.30
N VAL A 27 -11.12 3.73 -15.29
CA VAL A 27 -11.36 2.63 -16.23
C VAL A 27 -12.59 1.85 -15.78
N VAL A 28 -13.60 1.80 -16.61
CA VAL A 28 -14.80 1.02 -16.34
C VAL A 28 -14.44 -0.47 -16.37
N SER A 29 -14.48 -1.09 -15.20
CA SER A 29 -14.27 -2.53 -15.03
C SER A 29 -15.54 -3.15 -14.49
N SER A 30 -15.94 -4.30 -15.03
CA SER A 30 -16.99 -5.13 -14.45
C SER A 30 -16.54 -5.83 -13.16
N LEU A 31 -15.24 -5.76 -12.84
CA LEU A 31 -14.65 -6.32 -11.63
C LEU A 31 -14.36 -5.18 -10.64
N ASN A 32 -14.89 -5.31 -9.43
CA ASN A 32 -14.52 -4.44 -8.32
C ASN A 32 -13.16 -4.91 -7.76
N CYS A 33 -12.09 -4.33 -8.25
CA CYS A 33 -10.74 -4.77 -7.92
C CYS A 33 -9.81 -3.62 -7.54
N ALA A 34 -8.76 -3.98 -6.83
CA ALA A 34 -7.66 -3.08 -6.49
C ALA A 34 -6.30 -3.74 -6.80
N VAL A 35 -5.28 -2.92 -6.91
CA VAL A 35 -3.90 -3.32 -7.18
C VAL A 35 -3.01 -2.91 -6.01
N VAL A 36 -2.14 -3.82 -5.58
CA VAL A 36 -1.09 -3.54 -4.60
C VAL A 36 0.25 -3.96 -5.19
N GLY A 37 1.18 -3.03 -5.30
CA GLY A 37 2.56 -3.31 -5.70
C GLY A 37 3.48 -3.35 -4.50
N ILE A 38 4.26 -4.41 -4.33
CA ILE A 38 5.16 -4.60 -3.19
C ILE A 38 6.61 -4.55 -3.64
N GLY A 39 7.38 -3.66 -3.00
CA GLY A 39 8.79 -3.42 -3.31
C GLY A 39 8.97 -2.71 -4.66
N GLY A 40 10.22 -2.48 -5.07
CA GLY A 40 10.52 -1.71 -6.28
C GLY A 40 9.96 -2.33 -7.56
N GLY A 41 10.07 -3.66 -7.73
CA GLY A 41 9.53 -4.37 -8.90
C GLY A 41 8.00 -4.34 -8.97
N GLY A 42 7.34 -4.67 -7.84
CA GLY A 42 5.87 -4.60 -7.72
C GLY A 42 5.34 -3.19 -7.87
N GLY A 43 6.04 -2.20 -7.30
CA GLY A 43 5.70 -0.78 -7.41
C GLY A 43 5.71 -0.28 -8.85
N LYS A 44 6.68 -0.69 -9.67
CA LYS A 44 6.72 -0.35 -11.10
C LYS A 44 5.53 -0.94 -11.87
N MET A 45 5.17 -2.18 -11.58
CA MET A 45 3.99 -2.81 -12.18
C MET A 45 2.71 -2.10 -11.76
N ALA A 46 2.55 -1.80 -10.46
CA ALA A 46 1.39 -1.07 -9.95
C ALA A 46 1.28 0.35 -10.53
N LYS A 47 2.41 1.05 -10.72
CA LYS A 47 2.42 2.37 -11.37
C LYS A 47 1.82 2.33 -12.78
N ALA A 48 2.08 1.28 -13.55
CA ALA A 48 1.50 1.15 -14.89
C ALA A 48 -0.05 1.13 -14.85
N PHE A 49 -0.65 0.61 -13.79
CA PHE A 49 -2.10 0.67 -13.60
C PHE A 49 -2.57 2.09 -13.23
N LEU A 50 -1.81 2.81 -12.41
CA LEU A 50 -2.10 4.24 -12.13
C LEU A 50 -2.06 5.06 -13.41
N ASP A 51 -1.08 4.84 -14.27
CA ASP A 51 -0.89 5.59 -15.51
C ASP A 51 -2.04 5.42 -16.50
N ILE A 52 -2.82 4.35 -16.39
CA ILE A 52 -4.02 4.11 -17.19
C ILE A 52 -5.34 4.44 -16.47
N GLY A 53 -5.27 5.13 -15.31
CA GLY A 53 -6.46 5.57 -14.57
C GLY A 53 -7.01 4.54 -13.58
N PHE A 54 -6.22 3.54 -13.18
CA PHE A 54 -6.62 2.55 -12.17
C PHE A 54 -6.30 3.08 -10.77
N ASN A 55 -7.18 3.91 -10.22
CA ASN A 55 -6.93 4.70 -9.01
C ASN A 55 -6.89 3.86 -7.73
N LYS A 56 -7.61 2.73 -7.65
CA LYS A 56 -7.53 1.79 -6.51
C LYS A 56 -6.23 1.00 -6.54
N THR A 57 -5.13 1.71 -6.41
CA THR A 57 -3.77 1.17 -6.49
C THR A 57 -2.91 1.71 -5.35
N LEU A 58 -2.24 0.82 -4.63
CA LEU A 58 -1.28 1.14 -3.58
C LEU A 58 0.10 0.55 -3.87
N LEU A 59 1.12 1.28 -3.50
CA LEU A 59 2.51 0.84 -3.51
C LEU A 59 3.01 0.71 -2.07
N VAL A 60 3.39 -0.49 -1.67
CA VAL A 60 3.94 -0.79 -0.34
C VAL A 60 5.45 -0.98 -0.47
N ASN A 61 6.22 -0.19 0.25
CA ASN A 61 7.67 -0.30 0.21
C ASN A 61 8.32 -0.02 1.57
N THR A 62 9.55 -0.42 1.72
CA THR A 62 10.40 -0.22 2.90
C THR A 62 11.38 0.95 2.72
N THR A 63 11.43 1.55 1.54
CA THR A 63 12.23 2.74 1.25
C THR A 63 11.56 3.62 0.21
N ALA A 64 11.62 4.93 0.42
CA ALA A 64 11.10 5.91 -0.54
C ALA A 64 11.90 5.94 -1.85
N LYS A 65 13.17 5.52 -1.82
CA LYS A 65 14.06 5.52 -2.99
C LYS A 65 13.61 4.61 -4.12
N ASP A 66 12.84 3.57 -3.78
CA ASP A 66 12.35 2.57 -4.74
C ASP A 66 10.91 2.87 -5.22
N ILE A 67 10.33 3.97 -4.77
CA ILE A 67 9.04 4.44 -5.28
C ILE A 67 9.26 5.07 -6.68
N PRO A 68 8.50 4.63 -7.70
CA PRO A 68 8.62 5.22 -9.03
C PRO A 68 8.26 6.71 -9.04
N GLU A 69 8.96 7.49 -9.84
CA GLU A 69 8.66 8.92 -10.01
C GLU A 69 7.23 9.16 -10.49
N GLY A 70 6.63 10.26 -10.04
CA GLY A 70 5.28 10.68 -10.44
C GLY A 70 4.15 9.92 -9.74
N VAL A 71 4.44 9.12 -8.71
CA VAL A 71 3.41 8.53 -7.86
C VAL A 71 3.07 9.50 -6.73
N ASP A 72 1.80 9.84 -6.59
CA ASP A 72 1.29 10.67 -5.50
C ASP A 72 1.37 9.91 -4.17
N ASP A 73 1.72 10.60 -3.09
CA ASP A 73 1.88 10.02 -1.74
C ASP A 73 0.62 9.30 -1.24
N LYS A 74 -0.55 9.71 -1.68
CA LYS A 74 -1.81 9.01 -1.34
C LYS A 74 -1.83 7.55 -1.79
N HIS A 75 -1.06 7.19 -2.80
CA HIS A 75 -0.92 5.82 -3.32
C HIS A 75 0.26 5.06 -2.69
N VAL A 76 0.98 5.67 -1.74
CA VAL A 76 2.18 5.08 -1.15
C VAL A 76 1.96 4.69 0.31
N VAL A 77 2.45 3.52 0.67
CA VAL A 77 2.54 3.02 2.04
C VAL A 77 3.99 2.70 2.32
N LEU A 78 4.66 3.57 3.06
CA LEU A 78 6.01 3.30 3.54
C LEU A 78 5.95 2.60 4.89
N ILE A 79 6.65 1.49 4.99
CA ILE A 79 6.79 0.77 6.25
C ILE A 79 7.72 1.56 7.16
N PRO A 80 7.29 1.94 8.37
CA PRO A 80 8.11 2.72 9.28
C PRO A 80 9.34 1.94 9.74
N ASP A 81 10.38 2.67 10.11
CA ASP A 81 11.63 2.15 10.67
C ASP A 81 12.36 1.11 9.79
N ALA A 82 12.01 1.06 8.51
CA ALA A 82 12.66 0.22 7.52
C ALA A 82 13.38 1.13 6.50
N ASP A 83 14.71 1.11 6.50
CA ASP A 83 15.52 1.88 5.53
C ASP A 83 15.99 0.99 4.37
N GLY A 84 15.02 0.25 3.81
CA GLY A 84 15.26 -0.72 2.77
C GLY A 84 15.72 -2.07 3.31
N ILE A 85 15.44 -3.12 2.55
CA ILE A 85 15.73 -4.51 2.92
C ILE A 85 16.90 -5.06 2.09
N GLY A 86 17.23 -4.36 0.99
CA GLY A 86 18.17 -4.89 0.00
C GLY A 86 17.66 -6.21 -0.59
N LYS A 87 18.49 -7.25 -0.57
CA LYS A 87 18.10 -8.60 -1.02
C LYS A 87 17.80 -9.57 0.14
N ASP A 88 17.76 -9.10 1.38
CA ASP A 88 17.50 -9.95 2.55
C ASP A 88 16.01 -10.24 2.71
N VAL A 89 15.58 -11.38 2.20
CA VAL A 89 14.19 -11.84 2.25
C VAL A 89 13.74 -12.14 3.70
N ASN A 90 14.62 -12.61 4.57
CA ASN A 90 14.25 -12.93 5.94
C ASN A 90 14.02 -11.66 6.76
N LEU A 91 14.84 -10.65 6.57
CA LEU A 91 14.61 -9.33 7.14
C LEU A 91 13.27 -8.75 6.64
N GLY A 92 12.98 -8.90 5.34
CA GLY A 92 11.71 -8.48 4.77
C GLY A 92 10.50 -9.15 5.41
N LYS A 93 10.57 -10.45 5.63
CA LYS A 93 9.50 -11.20 6.32
C LYS A 93 9.27 -10.71 7.74
N THR A 94 10.33 -10.43 8.49
CA THR A 94 10.24 -9.90 9.86
C THR A 94 9.60 -8.52 9.86
N ILE A 95 10.07 -7.62 9.01
CA ILE A 95 9.54 -6.26 8.89
C ILE A 95 8.04 -6.27 8.55
N PHE A 96 7.61 -7.11 7.61
CA PHE A 96 6.20 -7.22 7.28
C PHE A 96 5.35 -7.88 8.37
N ALA A 97 5.92 -8.84 9.12
CA ALA A 97 5.22 -9.42 10.26
C ALA A 97 4.97 -8.37 11.36
N ASP A 98 5.97 -7.53 11.65
CA ASP A 98 5.89 -6.50 12.67
C ASP A 98 4.99 -5.32 12.26
N ASN A 99 4.89 -5.03 10.95
CA ASN A 99 4.15 -3.89 10.41
C ASN A 99 2.88 -4.26 9.64
N GLY A 100 2.40 -5.48 9.77
CA GLY A 100 1.19 -5.94 9.08
C GLY A 100 -0.05 -5.07 9.36
N ALA A 101 -0.17 -4.54 10.56
CA ALA A 101 -1.27 -3.65 10.95
C ALA A 101 -1.27 -2.34 10.17
N VAL A 102 -0.10 -1.76 9.88
CA VAL A 102 0.04 -0.54 9.07
C VAL A 102 -0.45 -0.78 7.64
N VAL A 103 -0.08 -1.91 7.07
CA VAL A 103 -0.54 -2.29 5.73
C VAL A 103 -2.05 -2.54 5.71
N GLU A 104 -2.57 -3.29 6.69
CA GLU A 104 -4.00 -3.60 6.79
C GLU A 104 -4.85 -2.33 6.91
N ASP A 105 -4.42 -1.38 7.75
CA ASP A 105 -5.10 -0.11 7.94
C ASP A 105 -5.12 0.71 6.65
N ALA A 106 -3.99 0.81 5.96
CA ALA A 106 -3.92 1.50 4.67
C ALA A 106 -4.81 0.86 3.59
N LEU A 107 -4.90 -0.47 3.54
CA LEU A 107 -5.81 -1.17 2.63
C LEU A 107 -7.27 -0.80 2.91
N ARG A 108 -7.68 -0.82 4.18
CA ARG A 108 -9.06 -0.48 4.58
C ARG A 108 -9.41 0.96 4.28
N THR A 109 -8.55 1.88 4.69
CA THR A 109 -8.82 3.32 4.60
C THR A 109 -8.76 3.82 3.16
N LYS A 110 -7.81 3.32 2.39
CA LYS A 110 -7.54 3.84 1.04
C LYS A 110 -8.29 3.09 -0.07
N LEU A 111 -8.37 1.76 -0.01
CA LEU A 111 -9.01 0.97 -1.07
C LEU A 111 -10.52 0.76 -0.87
N GLY A 112 -10.99 0.79 0.38
CA GLY A 112 -12.38 0.53 0.70
C GLY A 112 -12.80 -0.91 0.37
N SER A 113 -14.01 -1.10 -0.17
CA SER A 113 -14.53 -2.42 -0.54
C SER A 113 -14.07 -2.83 -1.92
N VAL A 114 -13.49 -4.03 -2.02
CA VAL A 114 -13.10 -4.67 -3.28
C VAL A 114 -13.35 -6.18 -3.21
N ASP A 115 -13.58 -6.83 -4.36
CA ASP A 115 -13.80 -8.26 -4.45
C ASP A 115 -12.54 -9.00 -4.91
N TRP A 116 -11.65 -8.30 -5.61
CA TRP A 116 -10.39 -8.84 -6.11
C TRP A 116 -9.24 -7.93 -5.73
N LEU A 117 -8.22 -8.52 -5.12
CA LEU A 117 -6.97 -7.84 -4.79
C LEU A 117 -5.84 -8.45 -5.59
N PHE A 118 -5.31 -7.70 -6.56
CA PHE A 118 -4.15 -8.10 -7.34
C PHE A 118 -2.88 -7.61 -6.65
N VAL A 119 -2.02 -8.53 -6.24
CA VAL A 119 -0.76 -8.23 -5.56
C VAL A 119 0.40 -8.50 -6.52
N PHE A 120 1.10 -7.44 -6.89
CA PHE A 120 2.28 -7.50 -7.75
C PHE A 120 3.54 -7.47 -6.91
N ALA A 121 4.47 -8.39 -7.16
CA ALA A 121 5.75 -8.45 -6.46
C ALA A 121 6.88 -8.88 -7.39
N GLY A 122 8.07 -8.35 -7.16
CA GLY A 122 9.28 -8.78 -7.86
C GLY A 122 10.06 -9.81 -7.03
N GLY A 123 10.37 -10.96 -7.59
CA GLY A 123 11.12 -12.03 -6.91
C GLY A 123 12.63 -11.79 -6.80
N GLY A 124 13.18 -10.71 -7.42
CA GLY A 124 14.61 -10.41 -7.40
C GLY A 124 15.08 -9.53 -6.23
N GLY A 125 14.17 -8.95 -5.44
CA GLY A 125 14.47 -8.08 -4.29
C GLY A 125 13.96 -8.64 -2.97
N GLY A 126 14.49 -8.15 -1.84
CA GLY A 126 14.09 -8.60 -0.50
C GLY A 126 12.62 -8.27 -0.19
N THR A 127 12.21 -7.04 -0.43
CA THR A 127 10.84 -6.57 -0.15
C THR A 127 9.80 -7.32 -0.98
N GLY A 128 9.98 -7.42 -2.29
CA GLY A 128 9.04 -8.12 -3.15
C GLY A 128 8.99 -9.64 -2.86
N SER A 129 10.14 -10.25 -2.60
CA SER A 129 10.21 -11.70 -2.26
C SER A 129 9.55 -12.02 -0.91
N ALA A 130 9.47 -11.04 0.00
CA ALA A 130 8.79 -11.18 1.28
C ALA A 130 7.27 -10.94 1.21
N ALA A 131 6.72 -10.57 0.05
CA ALA A 131 5.30 -10.22 -0.11
C ALA A 131 4.33 -11.30 0.39
N ALA A 132 4.70 -12.57 0.27
CA ALA A 132 3.88 -13.69 0.74
C ALA A 132 3.61 -13.63 2.25
N SER A 133 4.47 -13.01 3.05
CA SER A 133 4.27 -12.86 4.50
C SER A 133 3.10 -11.92 4.85
N LEU A 134 2.66 -11.08 3.91
CA LEU A 134 1.48 -10.24 4.04
C LEU A 134 0.16 -10.95 3.65
N HIS A 135 0.19 -12.22 3.26
CA HIS A 135 -1.01 -12.94 2.80
C HIS A 135 -2.15 -12.90 3.83
N GLY A 136 -1.85 -13.15 5.10
CA GLY A 136 -2.84 -13.07 6.17
C GLY A 136 -3.43 -11.67 6.37
N VAL A 137 -2.66 -10.62 6.08
CA VAL A 137 -3.14 -9.22 6.10
C VAL A 137 -4.16 -9.01 4.99
N PHE A 138 -3.86 -9.45 3.77
CA PHE A 138 -4.77 -9.33 2.63
C PHE A 138 -6.07 -10.11 2.82
N GLU A 139 -5.97 -11.32 3.36
CA GLU A 139 -7.18 -12.10 3.67
C GLU A 139 -8.06 -11.43 4.73
N ARG A 140 -7.47 -10.91 5.82
CA ARG A 140 -8.25 -10.20 6.86
C ARG A 140 -8.91 -8.96 6.30
N TYR A 141 -8.17 -8.18 5.48
CA TYR A 141 -8.74 -7.02 4.81
C TYR A 141 -9.94 -7.41 3.95
N LEU A 142 -9.79 -8.35 3.02
CA LEU A 142 -10.88 -8.78 2.14
C LEU A 142 -12.08 -9.33 2.91
N LYS A 143 -11.87 -10.14 3.94
CA LYS A 143 -12.95 -10.64 4.81
C LYS A 143 -13.69 -9.51 5.52
N SER A 144 -13.05 -8.39 5.78
CA SER A 144 -13.67 -7.24 6.44
C SER A 144 -14.49 -6.35 5.52
N VAL A 145 -14.22 -6.37 4.21
CA VAL A 145 -14.84 -5.46 3.23
C VAL A 145 -15.64 -6.17 2.15
N SER A 146 -15.48 -7.49 2.00
CA SER A 146 -16.19 -8.31 1.00
C SER A 146 -16.51 -9.69 1.55
N ALA A 147 -17.68 -10.22 1.20
CA ALA A 147 -18.16 -11.52 1.67
C ALA A 147 -17.42 -12.73 1.05
N GLY A 148 -16.54 -12.53 0.08
CA GLY A 148 -15.85 -13.63 -0.63
C GLY A 148 -14.75 -13.14 -1.55
N GLY A 149 -13.97 -12.14 -1.10
CA GLY A 149 -12.89 -11.57 -1.90
C GLY A 149 -11.74 -12.55 -2.16
N THR A 150 -11.05 -12.35 -3.27
CA THR A 150 -9.94 -13.19 -3.74
C THR A 150 -8.66 -12.38 -3.86
N VAL A 151 -7.55 -12.93 -3.36
CA VAL A 151 -6.20 -12.40 -3.59
C VAL A 151 -5.57 -13.12 -4.77
N VAL A 152 -5.04 -12.36 -5.73
CA VAL A 152 -4.31 -12.88 -6.89
C VAL A 152 -2.88 -12.35 -6.84
N TYR A 153 -1.89 -13.23 -6.84
CA TYR A 153 -0.48 -12.85 -6.88
C TYR A 153 0.06 -12.89 -8.30
N VAL A 154 0.72 -11.81 -8.70
CA VAL A 154 1.47 -11.70 -9.94
C VAL A 154 2.93 -11.44 -9.59
N ILE A 155 3.77 -12.45 -9.76
CA ILE A 155 5.17 -12.40 -9.33
C ILE A 155 6.07 -12.45 -10.55
N SER A 156 6.88 -11.40 -10.74
CA SER A 156 7.95 -11.44 -11.73
C SER A 156 9.11 -12.28 -11.22
N GLN A 157 9.58 -13.21 -12.02
CA GLN A 157 10.77 -13.99 -11.68
C GLN A 157 12.03 -13.21 -12.04
N PRO A 158 13.08 -13.26 -11.20
CA PRO A 158 14.35 -12.67 -11.53
C PRO A 158 14.98 -13.37 -12.74
N SER A 159 15.69 -12.60 -13.57
CA SER A 159 16.54 -13.19 -14.61
C SER A 159 17.71 -13.95 -13.98
N ALA A 160 18.39 -14.81 -14.75
CA ALA A 160 19.57 -15.52 -14.27
C ALA A 160 20.67 -14.57 -13.78
N GLN A 161 20.77 -13.36 -14.34
CA GLN A 161 21.73 -12.33 -13.93
C GLN A 161 21.35 -11.67 -12.60
N GLU A 162 20.06 -11.58 -12.28
CA GLU A 162 19.59 -11.00 -11.00
C GLU A 162 19.61 -12.03 -9.86
N SER A 163 19.62 -13.31 -10.19
CA SER A 163 19.63 -14.41 -9.21
C SER A 163 21.03 -14.70 -8.64
N LEU A 164 22.05 -14.08 -9.17
CA LEU A 164 23.43 -14.12 -8.69
C LEU A 164 23.65 -12.95 -7.73
#